data_12e6971923b6846806a80814335fff94
#
_entry.id   12e6971923b6846806a80814335fff94
#
_cell.length_a   1.000
_cell.length_b   1.000
_cell.length_c   1.000
_cell.angle_alpha   90.00
_cell.angle_beta   90.00
_cell.angle_gamma   90.00
#
_symmetry.space_group_name_H-M   'P 1'
#
loop_
_entity.id
_entity.type
_entity.pdbx_description
1 polymer ?
#
loop_
_entity_poly.entity_id
_entity_poly.type
_entity_poly.pdbx_seq_one_letter_code
_entity_poly.pdbx_strand_id
1 'polypeptide(L)'
;MLKYLTILFMAIQAINTPAAGLNALENFLKSTQSGKADFSQVVTSPAKTEVKSDTAEKSIAKVKTSSGAFEFSRPNRFKFLYKKPFEQTIVADGTTLWLFDVDLNQVTARKQAQALGSTPAALIATAASLKALEAEFKLQDAPDANGLQWVIATPKAKDGQIQSIKVGLKGTAETGISLSVMEILDSFGQRSVISFSNVERNVTFGADNFNFKPPAGADVIRQ
;
A
#
# COMPACT_ATOMS: atom_id res chain seq x y z
N MET A 1 -63.30 24.11 18.18
CA MET A 1 -61.97 24.67 17.85
C MET A 1 -61.01 23.49 17.67
N LEU A 2 -60.79 23.04 16.44
CA LEU A 2 -59.94 21.87 16.11
C LEU A 2 -58.60 22.38 15.64
N LYS A 3 -57.50 22.12 16.43
CA LYS A 3 -56.15 22.54 16.10
C LYS A 3 -55.50 21.47 15.24
N TYR A 4 -55.26 21.76 13.96
CA TYR A 4 -54.48 20.93 13.04
C TYR A 4 -52.98 21.02 13.42
N LEU A 5 -52.39 19.91 13.84
CA LEU A 5 -50.97 19.75 14.08
C LEU A 5 -50.31 19.25 12.77
N THR A 6 -49.69 20.17 12.03
CA THR A 6 -48.96 19.85 10.81
C THR A 6 -47.59 19.24 11.18
N ILE A 7 -47.45 17.93 11.01
CA ILE A 7 -46.15 17.25 11.16
C ILE A 7 -45.35 17.48 9.88
N LEU A 8 -44.29 18.29 9.99
CA LEU A 8 -43.32 18.53 8.93
C LEU A 8 -42.41 17.30 8.83
N PHE A 9 -42.60 16.46 7.81
CA PHE A 9 -41.75 15.32 7.52
C PHE A 9 -40.47 15.84 6.82
N MET A 10 -39.39 16.02 7.57
CA MET A 10 -38.09 16.41 7.03
C MET A 10 -37.47 15.18 6.37
N ALA A 11 -37.56 15.08 5.06
CA ALA A 11 -36.89 14.05 4.27
C ALA A 11 -35.36 14.29 4.36
N ILE A 12 -34.64 13.46 5.11
CA ILE A 12 -33.20 13.41 5.10
C ILE A 12 -32.81 12.86 3.73
N GLN A 13 -32.42 13.74 2.83
CA GLN A 13 -31.81 13.33 1.58
C GLN A 13 -30.43 12.76 1.92
N ALA A 14 -30.23 11.46 1.66
CA ALA A 14 -28.92 10.85 1.68
C ALA A 14 -28.07 11.58 0.62
N ILE A 15 -27.15 12.41 1.08
CA ILE A 15 -26.13 13.01 0.22
C ILE A 15 -25.29 11.85 -0.28
N ASN A 16 -25.53 11.41 -1.52
CA ASN A 16 -24.59 10.57 -2.24
C ASN A 16 -23.30 11.40 -2.42
N THR A 17 -22.36 11.28 -1.49
CA THR A 17 -21.01 11.78 -1.68
C THR A 17 -20.45 11.06 -2.91
N PRO A 18 -20.04 11.80 -3.96
CA PRO A 18 -19.43 11.18 -5.12
C PRO A 18 -18.24 10.34 -4.69
N ALA A 19 -17.97 9.27 -5.43
CA ALA A 19 -16.85 8.34 -5.28
C ALA A 19 -15.49 9.07 -5.33
N ALA A 20 -15.14 9.80 -4.26
CA ALA A 20 -13.99 10.70 -4.23
C ALA A 20 -12.68 9.92 -4.27
N GLY A 21 -12.61 8.80 -3.56
CA GLY A 21 -11.42 7.98 -3.49
C GLY A 21 -11.10 7.28 -4.82
N LEU A 22 -12.09 6.67 -5.47
CA LEU A 22 -11.90 6.00 -6.77
C LEU A 22 -11.51 7.01 -7.86
N ASN A 23 -12.14 8.19 -7.88
CA ASN A 23 -11.77 9.27 -8.80
C ASN A 23 -10.33 9.76 -8.53
N ALA A 24 -9.94 9.90 -7.26
CA ALA A 24 -8.59 10.26 -6.89
C ALA A 24 -7.58 9.20 -7.33
N LEU A 25 -7.89 7.92 -7.11
CA LEU A 25 -7.04 6.81 -7.55
C LEU A 25 -6.89 6.79 -9.07
N GLU A 26 -7.98 6.97 -9.82
CA GLU A 26 -7.94 7.02 -11.28
C GLU A 26 -7.09 8.18 -11.78
N ASN A 27 -7.25 9.38 -11.21
CA ASN A 27 -6.46 10.55 -11.54
C ASN A 27 -4.97 10.35 -11.21
N PHE A 28 -4.66 9.75 -10.05
CA PHE A 28 -3.29 9.39 -9.69
C PHE A 28 -2.67 8.44 -10.71
N LEU A 29 -3.39 7.39 -11.12
CA LEU A 29 -2.91 6.42 -12.10
C LEU A 29 -2.65 7.06 -13.47
N LYS A 30 -3.54 7.96 -13.92
CA LYS A 30 -3.42 8.67 -15.20
C LYS A 30 -2.31 9.71 -15.21
N SER A 31 -2.15 10.47 -14.13
CA SER A 31 -1.27 11.64 -14.08
C SER A 31 0.14 11.38 -13.56
N THR A 32 0.37 10.23 -12.90
CA THR A 32 1.65 9.95 -12.23
C THR A 32 2.27 8.67 -12.79
N GLN A 33 3.28 8.82 -13.64
CA GLN A 33 3.98 7.70 -14.28
C GLN A 33 5.20 7.22 -13.49
N SER A 34 5.75 8.10 -12.66
CA SER A 34 6.91 7.80 -11.80
C SER A 34 6.85 8.64 -10.54
N GLY A 35 7.62 8.26 -9.54
CA GLY A 35 7.71 9.05 -8.32
C GLY A 35 8.73 8.51 -7.33
N LYS A 36 9.10 9.36 -6.39
CA LYS A 36 9.90 9.00 -5.23
C LYS A 36 9.32 9.60 -3.96
N ALA A 37 9.57 8.97 -2.84
CA ALA A 37 9.13 9.43 -1.53
C ALA A 37 10.02 8.85 -0.43
N ASP A 38 10.05 9.49 0.72
CA ASP A 38 10.44 8.84 1.95
C ASP A 38 9.26 8.05 2.51
N PHE A 39 9.52 6.96 3.22
CA PHE A 39 8.46 6.22 3.89
C PHE A 39 8.81 5.87 5.35
N SER A 40 7.76 5.76 6.15
CA SER A 40 7.77 5.13 7.46
C SER A 40 6.72 4.03 7.48
N GLN A 41 7.09 2.84 7.93
CA GLN A 41 6.22 1.67 8.04
C GLN A 41 6.10 1.24 9.49
N VAL A 42 4.87 1.06 9.94
CA VAL A 42 4.55 0.49 11.25
C VAL A 42 3.82 -0.83 11.05
N VAL A 43 4.40 -1.92 11.52
CA VAL A 43 3.81 -3.26 11.47
C VAL A 43 3.36 -3.65 12.87
N THR A 44 2.07 -3.92 13.02
CA THR A 44 1.45 -4.38 14.28
C THR A 44 0.96 -5.81 14.10
N SER A 45 1.56 -6.74 14.83
CA SER A 45 1.10 -8.14 14.87
C SER A 45 -0.02 -8.29 15.90
N PRO A 46 -1.02 -9.15 15.63
CA PRO A 46 -2.07 -9.41 16.60
C PRO A 46 -1.47 -9.97 17.90
N ALA A 47 -2.10 -9.65 19.01
CA ALA A 47 -1.73 -10.16 20.31
C ALA A 47 -1.90 -11.68 20.33
N LYS A 48 -0.84 -12.43 20.63
CA LYS A 48 -0.93 -13.88 20.85
C LYS A 48 -1.43 -14.11 22.27
N THR A 49 -2.58 -14.75 22.40
CA THR A 49 -3.07 -15.24 23.70
C THR A 49 -2.29 -16.51 24.04
N GLU A 50 -1.20 -16.40 24.79
CA GLU A 50 -0.61 -17.56 25.42
C GLU A 50 -1.44 -17.88 26.68
N VAL A 51 -2.19 -18.97 26.64
CA VAL A 51 -2.85 -19.51 27.80
C VAL A 51 -1.79 -20.16 28.68
N LYS A 52 -1.16 -19.37 29.55
CA LYS A 52 -0.41 -19.88 30.69
C LYS A 52 -1.25 -19.66 31.93
N SER A 53 -1.46 -20.78 32.63
CA SER A 53 -2.11 -20.93 33.90
C SER A 53 -1.80 -19.78 34.88
N ASP A 54 -2.91 -19.25 35.48
CA ASP A 54 -3.00 -18.50 36.74
C ASP A 54 -2.39 -17.09 36.92
N THR A 55 -1.84 -16.45 35.93
CA THR A 55 -1.60 -15.00 35.97
C THR A 55 -1.94 -14.41 34.62
N ALA A 56 -2.92 -13.52 34.57
CA ALA A 56 -3.33 -12.82 33.33
C ALA A 56 -2.23 -11.88 32.85
N GLU A 57 -1.25 -12.38 32.13
CA GLU A 57 -0.32 -11.54 31.38
C GLU A 57 -1.07 -10.95 30.18
N LYS A 58 -1.19 -9.62 30.19
CA LYS A 58 -1.77 -8.83 29.13
C LYS A 58 -0.94 -9.04 27.86
N SER A 59 -1.47 -9.79 26.91
CA SER A 59 -0.83 -10.01 25.62
C SER A 59 -0.68 -8.66 24.89
N ILE A 60 0.57 -8.20 24.72
CA ILE A 60 0.89 -6.93 24.07
C ILE A 60 1.13 -7.18 22.59
N ALA A 61 0.44 -6.44 21.72
CA ALA A 61 0.69 -6.48 20.29
C ALA A 61 2.15 -6.04 20.00
N LYS A 62 2.88 -6.85 19.22
CA LYS A 62 4.24 -6.52 18.84
C LYS A 62 4.23 -5.48 17.72
N VAL A 63 4.86 -4.33 17.98
CA VAL A 63 4.98 -3.24 17.01
C VAL A 63 6.42 -3.17 16.51
N LYS A 64 6.60 -3.10 15.18
CA LYS A 64 7.89 -2.87 14.52
C LYS A 64 7.76 -1.64 13.64
N THR A 65 8.78 -0.77 13.70
CA THR A 65 8.85 0.43 12.84
C THR A 65 10.07 0.33 11.94
N SER A 66 9.87 0.63 10.66
CA SER A 66 10.92 0.69 9.65
C SER A 66 10.80 2.00 8.86
N SER A 67 11.86 2.46 8.25
CA SER A 67 11.83 3.65 7.40
C SER A 67 12.86 3.56 6.29
N GLY A 68 12.65 4.37 5.23
CA GLY A 68 13.53 4.36 4.09
C GLY A 68 13.04 5.23 2.94
N ALA A 69 13.42 4.88 1.72
CA ALA A 69 13.01 5.55 0.50
C ALA A 69 12.25 4.58 -0.43
N PHE A 70 11.26 5.13 -1.12
CA PHE A 70 10.46 4.43 -2.11
C PHE A 70 10.55 5.14 -3.45
N GLU A 71 10.73 4.40 -4.52
CA GLU A 71 10.78 4.87 -5.89
C GLU A 71 9.94 3.96 -6.78
N PHE A 72 9.28 4.51 -7.79
CA PHE A 72 8.57 3.72 -8.78
C PHE A 72 8.60 4.36 -10.17
N SER A 73 8.50 3.54 -11.19
CA SER A 73 8.34 3.94 -12.58
C SER A 73 7.45 2.92 -13.28
N ARG A 74 6.28 3.36 -13.72
CA ARG A 74 5.33 2.52 -14.45
C ARG A 74 5.82 2.21 -15.85
N PRO A 75 5.47 1.03 -16.40
CA PRO A 75 4.86 -0.08 -15.69
C PRO A 75 5.90 -0.92 -14.91
N ASN A 76 5.44 -1.56 -13.83
CA ASN A 76 6.09 -2.72 -13.21
C ASN A 76 7.47 -2.49 -12.57
N ARG A 77 7.94 -1.28 -12.36
CA ARG A 77 9.22 -1.02 -11.72
C ARG A 77 9.04 -0.26 -10.43
N PHE A 78 9.64 -0.76 -9.35
CA PHE A 78 9.70 -0.06 -8.07
C PHE A 78 10.91 -0.49 -7.27
N LYS A 79 11.25 0.31 -6.27
CA LYS A 79 12.35 0.08 -5.35
C LYS A 79 11.98 0.57 -3.96
N PHE A 80 12.09 -0.30 -2.95
CA PHE A 80 12.11 0.06 -1.54
C PHE A 80 13.53 -0.08 -1.02
N LEU A 81 14.03 0.99 -0.42
CA LEU A 81 15.31 1.02 0.28
C LEU A 81 15.03 1.21 1.76
N TYR A 82 14.94 0.11 2.52
CA TYR A 82 14.87 0.17 3.97
C TYR A 82 16.21 0.59 4.53
N LYS A 83 16.20 1.61 5.40
CA LYS A 83 17.39 2.17 6.05
C LYS A 83 17.43 1.87 7.55
N LYS A 84 16.28 1.70 8.17
CA LYS A 84 16.15 1.45 9.61
C LYS A 84 15.03 0.46 9.87
N PRO A 85 15.09 -0.39 10.93
CA PRO A 85 16.27 -0.64 11.78
C PRO A 85 17.35 -1.47 11.07
N PHE A 86 16.99 -2.24 10.01
CA PHE A 86 17.87 -3.10 9.22
C PHE A 86 17.84 -2.67 7.77
N GLU A 87 19.00 -2.71 7.12
CA GLU A 87 19.11 -2.36 5.71
C GLU A 87 18.61 -3.51 4.84
N GLN A 88 17.63 -3.22 4.00
CA GLN A 88 17.09 -4.16 3.04
C GLN A 88 16.73 -3.43 1.76
N THR A 89 16.98 -4.05 0.62
CA THR A 89 16.59 -3.51 -0.69
C THR A 89 15.63 -4.45 -1.36
N ILE A 90 14.47 -3.92 -1.80
CA ILE A 90 13.51 -4.65 -2.64
C ILE A 90 13.43 -3.92 -3.96
N VAL A 91 13.73 -4.61 -5.07
CA VAL A 91 13.67 -4.04 -6.42
C VAL A 91 12.81 -4.93 -7.32
N ALA A 92 11.84 -4.32 -7.98
CA ALA A 92 11.12 -4.90 -9.11
C ALA A 92 11.64 -4.23 -10.38
N ASP A 93 12.31 -5.01 -11.24
CA ASP A 93 12.93 -4.51 -12.46
C ASP A 93 12.03 -4.58 -13.71
N GLY A 94 10.83 -5.14 -13.57
CA GLY A 94 9.86 -5.43 -14.62
C GLY A 94 9.74 -6.92 -14.94
N THR A 95 10.69 -7.75 -14.54
CA THR A 95 10.75 -9.20 -14.76
C THR A 95 10.99 -9.98 -13.49
N THR A 96 11.90 -9.50 -12.66
CA THR A 96 12.34 -10.12 -11.41
C THR A 96 12.06 -9.21 -10.22
N LEU A 97 11.58 -9.80 -9.15
CA LEU A 97 11.54 -9.19 -7.83
C LEU A 97 12.77 -9.67 -7.06
N TRP A 98 13.64 -8.74 -6.74
CA TRP A 98 14.86 -8.91 -5.97
C TRP A 98 14.63 -8.45 -4.54
N LEU A 99 15.05 -9.25 -3.59
CA LEU A 99 15.08 -8.89 -2.17
C LEU A 99 16.49 -9.14 -1.68
N PHE A 100 17.18 -8.10 -1.25
CA PHE A 100 18.54 -8.15 -0.72
C PHE A 100 18.52 -7.79 0.77
N ASP A 101 18.91 -8.72 1.60
CA ASP A 101 19.14 -8.53 3.02
C ASP A 101 20.63 -8.28 3.22
N VAL A 102 20.97 -7.07 3.70
CA VAL A 102 22.37 -6.64 3.83
C VAL A 102 23.06 -7.39 4.97
N ASP A 103 22.37 -7.58 6.10
CA ASP A 103 22.94 -8.23 7.29
C ASP A 103 23.25 -9.70 7.03
N LEU A 104 22.42 -10.38 6.24
CA LEU A 104 22.63 -11.78 5.85
C LEU A 104 23.51 -11.92 4.61
N ASN A 105 23.81 -10.82 3.90
CA ASN A 105 24.43 -10.81 2.58
C ASN A 105 23.75 -11.79 1.60
N GLN A 106 22.41 -11.84 1.64
CA GLN A 106 21.59 -12.79 0.90
C GLN A 106 20.63 -12.08 -0.05
N VAL A 107 20.55 -12.58 -1.28
CA VAL A 107 19.63 -12.11 -2.32
C VAL A 107 18.62 -13.20 -2.64
N THR A 108 17.32 -12.87 -2.55
CA THR A 108 16.25 -13.72 -3.09
C THR A 108 15.74 -13.13 -4.39
N ALA A 109 15.70 -13.94 -5.45
CA ALA A 109 15.18 -13.56 -6.76
C ALA A 109 13.95 -14.42 -7.10
N ARG A 110 12.83 -13.76 -7.44
CA ARG A 110 11.56 -14.39 -7.81
C ARG A 110 11.04 -13.82 -9.12
N LYS A 111 10.30 -14.62 -9.90
CA LYS A 111 9.57 -14.08 -11.05
C LYS A 111 8.58 -13.03 -10.58
N GLN A 112 8.75 -11.80 -11.04
CA GLN A 112 7.95 -10.66 -10.59
C GLN A 112 6.45 -10.89 -10.79
N ALA A 113 6.01 -11.44 -11.92
CA ALA A 113 4.61 -11.70 -12.21
C ALA A 113 3.93 -12.63 -11.17
N GLN A 114 4.70 -13.56 -10.56
CA GLN A 114 4.19 -14.47 -9.53
C GLN A 114 4.21 -13.82 -8.13
N ALA A 115 5.18 -12.94 -7.89
CA ALA A 115 5.36 -12.29 -6.60
C ALA A 115 4.46 -11.05 -6.40
N LEU A 116 4.06 -10.39 -7.49
CA LEU A 116 3.31 -9.12 -7.43
C LEU A 116 1.90 -9.27 -6.89
N GLY A 117 1.21 -10.39 -7.14
CA GLY A 117 -0.12 -10.63 -6.59
C GLY A 117 -0.19 -10.64 -5.06
N SER A 118 0.97 -10.67 -4.40
CA SER A 118 1.10 -10.70 -2.94
C SER A 118 1.75 -9.45 -2.34
N THR A 119 2.08 -8.43 -3.15
CA THR A 119 2.72 -7.22 -2.61
C THR A 119 1.88 -5.96 -2.81
N PRO A 120 1.74 -5.13 -1.76
CA PRO A 120 1.01 -3.86 -1.85
C PRO A 120 1.63 -2.87 -2.85
N ALA A 121 2.94 -2.96 -3.06
CA ALA A 121 3.66 -2.15 -4.03
C ALA A 121 3.19 -2.41 -5.48
N ALA A 122 2.68 -3.62 -5.76
CA ALA A 122 2.07 -3.96 -7.02
C ALA A 122 0.93 -3.01 -7.40
N LEU A 123 0.08 -2.67 -6.45
CA LEU A 123 -1.05 -1.78 -6.64
C LEU A 123 -0.63 -0.39 -7.14
N ILE A 124 0.53 0.10 -6.68
CA ILE A 124 1.02 1.44 -7.03
C ILE A 124 1.81 1.40 -8.36
N ALA A 125 2.70 0.42 -8.50
CA ALA A 125 3.71 0.43 -9.56
C ALA A 125 3.28 -0.32 -10.83
N THR A 126 2.35 -1.28 -10.72
CA THR A 126 1.99 -2.13 -11.87
C THR A 126 0.74 -1.67 -12.60
N ALA A 127 -0.18 -1.02 -11.90
CA ALA A 127 -1.45 -0.65 -12.48
C ALA A 127 -1.30 0.47 -13.53
N ALA A 128 -1.57 0.12 -14.78
CA ALA A 128 -1.64 1.09 -15.86
C ALA A 128 -2.97 1.89 -15.83
N SER A 129 -4.02 1.37 -15.18
CA SER A 129 -5.34 1.99 -15.13
C SER A 129 -6.18 1.41 -13.98
N LEU A 130 -7.27 2.10 -13.64
CA LEU A 130 -8.26 1.59 -12.67
C LEU A 130 -8.82 0.23 -13.11
N LYS A 131 -9.13 0.08 -14.40
CA LYS A 131 -9.63 -1.18 -14.98
C LYS A 131 -8.64 -2.34 -14.80
N ALA A 132 -7.34 -2.08 -14.89
CA ALA A 132 -6.32 -3.10 -14.65
C ALA A 132 -6.30 -3.53 -13.18
N LEU A 133 -6.50 -2.59 -12.24
CA LEU A 133 -6.67 -2.93 -10.81
C LEU A 133 -7.94 -3.72 -10.55
N GLU A 134 -9.04 -3.37 -11.20
CA GLU A 134 -10.32 -4.07 -11.07
C GLU A 134 -10.26 -5.52 -11.57
N ALA A 135 -9.30 -5.87 -12.41
CA ALA A 135 -9.09 -7.27 -12.80
C ALA A 135 -8.68 -8.14 -11.60
N GLU A 136 -7.80 -7.62 -10.74
CA GLU A 136 -7.20 -8.33 -9.61
C GLU A 136 -7.90 -8.04 -8.27
N PHE A 137 -8.50 -6.86 -8.13
CA PHE A 137 -9.09 -6.38 -6.87
C PHE A 137 -10.55 -5.97 -7.04
N LYS A 138 -11.33 -6.15 -5.99
CA LYS A 138 -12.60 -5.43 -5.80
C LYS A 138 -12.26 -4.07 -5.18
N LEU A 139 -12.54 -2.99 -5.90
CA LEU A 139 -12.29 -1.62 -5.44
C LEU A 139 -13.57 -1.01 -4.87
N GLN A 140 -13.46 -0.29 -3.76
CA GLN A 140 -14.57 0.38 -3.10
C GLN A 140 -14.07 1.71 -2.52
N ASP A 141 -14.91 2.75 -2.62
CA ASP A 141 -14.69 3.98 -1.86
C ASP A 141 -14.80 3.71 -0.37
N ALA A 142 -14.02 4.45 0.40
CA ALA A 142 -14.18 4.54 1.84
C ALA A 142 -14.39 6.01 2.23
N PRO A 143 -15.01 6.28 3.38
CA PRO A 143 -15.22 7.64 3.85
C PRO A 143 -13.91 8.42 3.94
N ASP A 144 -13.94 9.66 3.48
CA ASP A 144 -12.81 10.58 3.60
C ASP A 144 -12.49 10.80 5.08
N ALA A 145 -11.21 10.74 5.40
CA ALA A 145 -10.74 10.91 6.77
C ALA A 145 -9.34 11.53 6.77
N ASN A 146 -9.08 12.40 7.75
CA ASN A 146 -7.78 13.05 7.95
C ASN A 146 -7.27 13.83 6.72
N GLY A 147 -8.19 14.38 5.91
CA GLY A 147 -7.86 15.09 4.68
C GLY A 147 -7.38 14.19 3.54
N LEU A 148 -7.65 12.88 3.62
CA LEU A 148 -7.33 11.89 2.60
C LEU A 148 -8.62 11.32 1.99
N GLN A 149 -8.56 11.06 0.70
CA GLN A 149 -9.54 10.31 -0.06
C GLN A 149 -9.14 8.83 -0.04
N TRP A 150 -10.03 7.96 0.38
CA TRP A 150 -9.69 6.57 0.66
C TRP A 150 -10.34 5.59 -0.30
N VAL A 151 -9.55 4.60 -0.70
CA VAL A 151 -9.99 3.44 -1.49
C VAL A 151 -9.62 2.16 -0.74
N ILE A 152 -10.54 1.20 -0.71
CA ILE A 152 -10.29 -0.15 -0.24
C ILE A 152 -10.17 -1.06 -1.47
N ALA A 153 -9.06 -1.78 -1.55
CA ALA A 153 -8.82 -2.81 -2.55
C ALA A 153 -8.78 -4.18 -1.86
N THR A 154 -9.73 -5.05 -2.20
CA THR A 154 -9.81 -6.42 -1.70
C THR A 154 -9.39 -7.36 -2.82
N PRO A 155 -8.33 -8.18 -2.64
CA PRO A 155 -7.92 -9.16 -3.63
C PRO A 155 -9.08 -10.10 -4.00
N LYS A 156 -9.21 -10.43 -5.29
CA LYS A 156 -10.19 -11.42 -5.77
C LYS A 156 -9.70 -12.84 -5.55
N ALA A 157 -8.39 -13.04 -5.61
CA ALA A 157 -7.75 -14.32 -5.28
C ALA A 157 -7.90 -14.59 -3.78
N LYS A 158 -8.34 -15.80 -3.42
CA LYS A 158 -8.64 -16.18 -2.03
C LYS A 158 -7.48 -16.88 -1.33
N ASP A 159 -6.48 -17.29 -2.08
CA ASP A 159 -5.28 -18.00 -1.65
C ASP A 159 -4.10 -17.08 -1.30
N GLY A 160 -4.30 -15.78 -1.44
CA GLY A 160 -3.30 -14.75 -1.11
C GLY A 160 -3.16 -14.49 0.39
N GLN A 161 -1.99 -13.98 0.77
CA GLN A 161 -1.71 -13.59 2.16
C GLN A 161 -2.30 -12.22 2.53
N ILE A 162 -2.80 -11.45 1.56
CA ILE A 162 -3.38 -10.12 1.80
C ILE A 162 -4.90 -10.23 1.86
N GLN A 163 -5.48 -9.74 2.96
CA GLN A 163 -6.92 -9.65 3.14
C GLN A 163 -7.49 -8.36 2.54
N SER A 164 -6.83 -7.23 2.78
CA SER A 164 -7.24 -5.95 2.21
C SER A 164 -6.08 -4.94 2.16
N ILE A 165 -6.18 -4.01 1.22
CA ILE A 165 -5.29 -2.84 1.12
C ILE A 165 -6.18 -1.61 1.13
N LYS A 166 -5.86 -0.63 1.99
CA LYS A 166 -6.52 0.67 2.01
C LYS A 166 -5.53 1.74 1.59
N VAL A 167 -5.91 2.54 0.59
CA VAL A 167 -5.05 3.56 -0.01
C VAL A 167 -5.60 4.93 0.30
N GLY A 168 -4.82 5.77 0.95
CA GLY A 168 -5.13 7.16 1.26
C GLY A 168 -4.39 8.10 0.29
N LEU A 169 -5.17 8.87 -0.45
CA LEU A 169 -4.71 9.80 -1.48
C LEU A 169 -4.93 11.24 -1.02
N LYS A 170 -3.99 12.13 -1.32
CA LYS A 170 -4.03 13.55 -0.96
C LYS A 170 -3.93 14.42 -2.21
N GLY A 171 -4.69 15.52 -2.23
CA GLY A 171 -4.66 16.51 -3.31
C GLY A 171 -5.93 16.53 -4.14
N THR A 172 -5.92 17.33 -5.18
CA THR A 172 -7.02 17.49 -6.15
C THR A 172 -6.50 17.28 -7.57
N ALA A 173 -7.39 17.24 -8.56
CA ALA A 173 -6.99 17.18 -9.96
C ALA A 173 -6.10 18.37 -10.35
N GLU A 174 -6.34 19.56 -9.77
CA GLU A 174 -5.61 20.80 -10.06
C GLU A 174 -4.24 20.85 -9.36
N THR A 175 -4.17 20.46 -8.09
CA THR A 175 -2.90 20.44 -7.34
C THR A 175 -2.09 19.18 -7.59
N GLY A 176 -2.75 18.20 -8.22
CA GLY A 176 -2.24 16.85 -8.45
C GLY A 176 -2.43 15.96 -7.23
N ILE A 177 -2.73 14.70 -7.50
CA ILE A 177 -2.98 13.68 -6.49
C ILE A 177 -1.70 12.90 -6.19
N SER A 178 -1.44 12.66 -4.92
CA SER A 178 -0.30 11.87 -4.45
C SER A 178 -0.75 10.78 -3.48
N LEU A 179 -0.02 9.68 -3.47
CA LEU A 179 -0.14 8.65 -2.45
C LEU A 179 0.39 9.18 -1.12
N SER A 180 -0.39 9.06 -0.07
CA SER A 180 -0.02 9.53 1.28
C SER A 180 0.11 8.40 2.28
N VAL A 181 -0.82 7.45 2.27
CA VAL A 181 -0.82 6.32 3.21
C VAL A 181 -1.27 5.05 2.50
N MET A 182 -0.69 3.92 2.89
CA MET A 182 -1.16 2.60 2.53
C MET A 182 -1.28 1.76 3.80
N GLU A 183 -2.46 1.20 4.03
CA GLU A 183 -2.71 0.26 5.11
C GLU A 183 -2.95 -1.12 4.52
N ILE A 184 -2.29 -2.13 5.06
CA ILE A 184 -2.38 -3.51 4.61
C ILE A 184 -2.81 -4.36 5.80
N LEU A 185 -3.83 -5.17 5.59
CA LEU A 185 -4.23 -6.22 6.51
C LEU A 185 -3.95 -7.55 5.85
N ASP A 186 -3.17 -8.39 6.50
CA ASP A 186 -2.91 -9.75 6.02
C ASP A 186 -3.89 -10.78 6.61
N SER A 187 -3.84 -11.99 6.09
CA SER A 187 -4.70 -13.11 6.50
C SER A 187 -4.40 -13.61 7.92
N PHE A 188 -3.27 -13.20 8.53
CA PHE A 188 -2.90 -13.52 9.90
C PHE A 188 -3.32 -12.43 10.90
N GLY A 189 -4.00 -11.38 10.42
CA GLY A 189 -4.42 -10.24 11.23
C GLY A 189 -3.30 -9.23 11.52
N GLN A 190 -2.14 -9.34 10.85
CA GLN A 190 -1.10 -8.34 10.96
C GLN A 190 -1.48 -7.11 10.14
N ARG A 191 -1.35 -5.93 10.75
CA ARG A 191 -1.60 -4.64 10.10
C ARG A 191 -0.28 -3.93 9.84
N SER A 192 -0.06 -3.54 8.59
CA SER A 192 1.07 -2.71 8.18
C SER A 192 0.55 -1.37 7.69
N VAL A 193 1.06 -0.27 8.22
CA VAL A 193 0.75 1.10 7.80
C VAL A 193 2.02 1.72 7.26
N ILE A 194 2.00 2.10 5.98
CA ILE A 194 3.09 2.80 5.31
C ILE A 194 2.64 4.23 5.06
N SER A 195 3.35 5.19 5.63
CA SER A 195 3.12 6.62 5.41
C SER A 195 4.22 7.17 4.51
N PHE A 196 3.83 7.91 3.48
CA PHE A 196 4.74 8.53 2.52
C PHE A 196 4.86 10.02 2.76
N SER A 197 6.08 10.54 2.70
CA SER A 197 6.41 11.95 2.84
C SER A 197 7.40 12.37 1.77
N ASN A 198 7.59 13.68 1.59
CA ASN A 198 8.50 14.23 0.57
C ASN A 198 8.22 13.65 -0.83
N VAL A 199 6.93 13.53 -1.18
CA VAL A 199 6.51 12.87 -2.42
C VAL A 199 6.80 13.78 -3.62
N GLU A 200 7.62 13.28 -4.54
CA GLU A 200 7.87 13.89 -5.84
C GLU A 200 7.27 13.01 -6.94
N ARG A 201 6.51 13.62 -7.85
CA ARG A 201 5.82 12.93 -8.95
C ARG A 201 6.50 13.18 -10.28
N ASN A 202 6.39 12.23 -11.20
CA ASN A 202 6.91 12.30 -12.56
C ASN A 202 8.41 12.60 -12.62
N VAL A 203 9.16 11.95 -11.72
CA VAL A 203 10.62 12.05 -11.63
C VAL A 203 11.23 11.29 -12.80
N THR A 204 12.23 11.89 -13.44
CA THR A 204 13.03 11.19 -14.44
C THR A 204 14.11 10.37 -13.74
N PHE A 205 14.10 9.07 -13.93
CA PHE A 205 15.12 8.15 -13.41
C PHE A 205 16.11 7.78 -14.52
N GLY A 206 17.36 7.55 -14.13
CA GLY A 206 18.36 6.97 -15.04
C GLY A 206 17.98 5.53 -15.43
N ALA A 207 18.49 5.05 -16.55
CA ALA A 207 18.17 3.74 -17.12
C ALA A 207 18.41 2.58 -16.13
N ASP A 208 19.43 2.69 -15.29
CA ASP A 208 19.85 1.65 -14.34
C ASP A 208 19.20 1.76 -12.96
N ASN A 209 18.32 2.73 -12.73
CA ASN A 209 17.77 3.00 -11.39
C ASN A 209 17.04 1.80 -10.77
N PHE A 210 16.40 0.98 -11.60
CA PHE A 210 15.68 -0.22 -11.21
C PHE A 210 16.40 -1.52 -11.62
N ASN A 211 17.66 -1.43 -12.05
CA ASN A 211 18.46 -2.58 -12.45
C ASN A 211 19.29 -3.07 -11.25
N PHE A 212 18.80 -4.14 -10.60
CA PHE A 212 19.49 -4.69 -9.44
C PHE A 212 20.58 -5.69 -9.88
N LYS A 213 21.77 -5.51 -9.32
CA LYS A 213 22.89 -6.47 -9.47
C LYS A 213 23.26 -6.98 -8.08
N PRO A 214 23.21 -8.31 -7.85
CA PRO A 214 23.68 -8.87 -6.59
C PRO A 214 25.08 -8.41 -6.27
N PRO A 215 25.35 -7.98 -5.02
CA PRO A 215 26.71 -7.66 -4.59
C PRO A 215 27.66 -8.85 -4.72
N ALA A 216 28.95 -8.57 -4.87
CA ALA A 216 29.98 -9.61 -4.92
C ALA A 216 29.97 -10.40 -3.60
N GLY A 217 29.93 -11.73 -3.69
CA GLY A 217 29.91 -12.63 -2.53
C GLY A 217 28.53 -12.77 -1.85
N ALA A 218 27.48 -12.17 -2.38
CA ALA A 218 26.14 -12.42 -1.87
C ALA A 218 25.64 -13.83 -2.28
N ASP A 219 24.96 -14.49 -1.33
CA ASP A 219 24.26 -15.75 -1.61
C ASP A 219 22.98 -15.46 -2.38
N VAL A 220 22.81 -16.09 -3.56
CA VAL A 220 21.67 -15.80 -4.46
C VAL A 220 20.73 -17.01 -4.55
N ILE A 221 19.59 -16.89 -3.89
CA ILE A 221 18.51 -17.89 -3.92
C ILE A 221 17.51 -17.52 -5.02
N ARG A 222 17.25 -18.44 -5.96
CA ARG A 222 16.25 -18.28 -7.04
C ARG A 222 15.05 -19.18 -6.78
N GLN A 223 13.83 -18.59 -6.87
CA GLN A 223 12.56 -19.27 -6.62
C GLN A 223 11.58 -19.08 -7.78
#